data_f407f5b41aad8e89b1c1e2828b4eb8e9
#
_entry.id   f407f5b41aad8e89b1c1e2828b4eb8e9
#
_cell.length_a   1.000
_cell.length_b   1.000
_cell.length_c   1.000
_cell.angle_alpha   90.00
_cell.angle_beta   90.00
_cell.angle_gamma   90.00
#
_symmetry.space_group_name_H-M   'P 1'
#
loop_
_entity.id
_entity.type
_entity.pdbx_description
1 polymer ?
#
loop_
_entity_poly.entity_id
_entity_poly.type
_entity_poly.pdbx_seq_one_letter_code
_entity_poly.pdbx_strand_id
1 'polypeptide(L)'
;STLFPYTTLFRSRDKLYRYDRMAINVIADNVKGGLSFCDVAVCDDLETFNANYMHLTETISRTCQDILDDEAVIVGTSAVTGTELDSITNQYSGIFNNPFLAWGRYRKGWLKTTLPISFQFHHAQMDGKHAARFLEELQRIVNTI
;
A
#
# COMPACT_ATOMS: atom_id res chain seq x y z
N SER A 1 12.65 10.61 -7.88
CA SER A 1 13.08 9.22 -8.04
C SER A 1 11.84 8.35 -7.81
N THR A 2 11.24 7.88 -8.88
CA THR A 2 10.00 7.09 -8.83
C THR A 2 10.30 5.70 -8.27
N LEU A 3 9.67 5.33 -7.15
CA LEU A 3 9.71 4.00 -6.54
C LEU A 3 9.28 2.89 -7.51
N PHE A 4 8.47 3.24 -8.51
CA PHE A 4 8.06 2.36 -9.61
C PHE A 4 8.49 3.00 -10.94
N PRO A 5 9.69 2.69 -11.44
CA PRO A 5 10.24 3.33 -12.63
C PRO A 5 9.58 2.89 -13.94
N TYR A 6 8.62 1.98 -13.89
CA TYR A 6 7.93 1.49 -15.08
C TYR A 6 6.44 1.75 -14.95
N THR A 7 5.91 2.37 -15.97
CA THR A 7 4.47 2.48 -16.20
C THR A 7 3.80 1.17 -15.87
N THR A 8 2.99 1.19 -14.86
CA THR A 8 2.35 -0.01 -14.34
C THR A 8 1.30 -0.45 -15.34
N LEU A 9 1.62 -1.50 -16.08
CA LEU A 9 0.68 -2.13 -16.98
C LEU A 9 -0.17 -3.12 -16.20
N PHE A 10 -1.45 -2.83 -16.07
CA PHE A 10 -2.40 -3.74 -15.44
C PHE A 10 -3.18 -4.50 -16.49
N ARG A 11 -3.28 -5.81 -16.33
CA ARG A 11 -4.14 -6.66 -17.15
C ARG A 11 -5.49 -6.81 -16.47
N SER A 12 -6.54 -6.26 -17.06
CA SER A 12 -7.91 -6.52 -16.67
C SER A 12 -8.71 -6.98 -17.88
N ARG A 13 -9.39 -8.12 -17.75
CA ARG A 13 -10.24 -8.72 -18.82
C ARG A 13 -9.54 -8.75 -20.18
N ASP A 14 -8.33 -9.30 -20.26
CA ASP A 14 -7.50 -9.42 -21.46
C ASP A 14 -7.03 -8.10 -22.13
N LYS A 15 -7.18 -6.98 -21.45
CA LYS A 15 -6.63 -5.69 -21.87
C LYS A 15 -5.51 -5.24 -20.94
N LEU A 16 -4.51 -4.57 -21.51
CA LEU A 16 -3.46 -3.89 -20.75
C LEU A 16 -3.86 -2.42 -20.61
N TYR A 17 -3.87 -1.95 -19.38
CA TYR A 17 -4.11 -0.54 -19.04
C TYR A 17 -2.82 0.09 -18.55
N ARG A 18 -2.56 1.28 -19.01
CA ARG A 18 -1.48 2.13 -18.52
C ARG A 18 -2.10 3.24 -17.69
N TYR A 19 -1.63 3.38 -16.46
CA TYR A 19 -2.07 4.43 -15.55
C TYR A 19 -0.94 5.44 -15.36
N ASP A 20 -1.29 6.71 -15.32
CA ASP A 20 -0.34 7.81 -15.06
C ASP A 20 -0.36 8.28 -13.61
N ARG A 21 -1.30 7.76 -12.81
CA ARG A 21 -1.46 8.06 -11.39
C ARG A 21 -1.39 6.79 -10.56
N MET A 22 -0.95 6.95 -9.31
CA MET A 22 -0.89 5.90 -8.32
C MET A 22 -1.55 6.37 -7.03
N ALA A 23 -2.25 5.48 -6.35
CA ALA A 23 -2.79 5.72 -5.03
C ALA A 23 -2.52 4.53 -4.10
N ILE A 24 -2.52 4.82 -2.80
CA ILE A 24 -2.38 3.82 -1.75
C ILE A 24 -3.76 3.59 -1.15
N ASN A 25 -4.25 2.36 -1.23
CA ASN A 25 -5.49 1.99 -0.57
C ASN A 25 -5.25 1.79 0.92
N VAL A 26 -6.02 2.48 1.73
CA VAL A 26 -5.95 2.47 3.19
C VAL A 26 -7.27 1.97 3.76
N ILE A 27 -7.16 1.18 4.81
CA ILE A 27 -8.29 0.61 5.55
C ILE A 27 -8.35 1.27 6.92
N ALA A 28 -9.49 1.78 7.32
CA ALA A 28 -9.71 2.37 8.63
C ALA A 28 -10.99 1.85 9.29
N ASP A 29 -10.96 1.74 10.62
CA ASP A 29 -12.15 1.47 11.42
C ASP A 29 -13.12 2.65 11.31
N ASN A 30 -14.42 2.35 11.22
CA ASN A 30 -15.46 3.36 11.17
C ASN A 30 -16.32 3.39 12.44
N VAL A 31 -17.04 4.49 12.64
CA VAL A 31 -17.87 4.73 13.84
C VAL A 31 -19.01 3.73 14.03
N LYS A 32 -19.32 2.91 13.03
CA LYS A 32 -20.31 1.84 13.11
C LYS A 32 -19.71 0.49 13.50
N GLY A 33 -18.40 0.43 13.77
CA GLY A 33 -17.68 -0.80 14.13
C GLY A 33 -17.35 -1.70 12.95
N GLY A 34 -17.42 -1.18 11.71
CA GLY A 34 -16.97 -1.85 10.49
C GLY A 34 -15.68 -1.24 9.97
N LEU A 35 -15.33 -1.62 8.74
CA LEU A 35 -14.19 -1.08 8.00
C LEU A 35 -14.68 -0.19 6.86
N SER A 36 -13.91 0.85 6.56
CA SER A 36 -14.06 1.68 5.37
C SER A 36 -12.73 1.85 4.67
N PHE A 37 -12.76 2.16 3.38
CA PHE A 37 -11.59 2.17 2.50
C PHE A 37 -11.45 3.54 1.84
N CYS A 38 -10.21 4.01 1.67
CA CYS A 38 -9.94 5.15 0.83
C CYS A 38 -8.65 4.97 0.03
N ASP A 39 -8.60 5.61 -1.13
CA ASP A 39 -7.43 5.67 -1.98
C ASP A 39 -6.78 7.05 -1.82
N VAL A 40 -5.58 7.06 -1.25
CA VAL A 40 -4.79 8.27 -1.04
C VAL A 40 -3.83 8.43 -2.22
N ALA A 41 -4.02 9.49 -2.99
CA ALA A 41 -3.16 9.76 -4.14
C ALA A 41 -1.69 9.96 -3.71
N VAL A 42 -0.77 9.30 -4.42
CA VAL A 42 0.66 9.49 -4.19
C VAL A 42 1.10 10.83 -4.77
N CYS A 43 1.85 11.59 -3.99
CA CYS A 43 2.48 12.84 -4.39
C CYS A 43 3.95 12.87 -3.94
N ASP A 44 4.72 13.80 -4.47
CA ASP A 44 6.16 13.90 -4.20
C ASP A 44 6.48 14.51 -2.81
N ASP A 45 5.51 15.19 -2.23
CA ASP A 45 5.63 15.84 -0.93
C ASP A 45 4.98 15.00 0.17
N LEU A 46 5.79 14.57 1.14
CA LEU A 46 5.34 13.72 2.26
C LEU A 46 4.36 14.46 3.19
N GLU A 47 4.51 15.77 3.37
CA GLU A 47 3.63 16.57 4.22
C GLU A 47 2.23 16.64 3.61
N THR A 48 2.14 16.93 2.31
CA THR A 48 0.89 16.91 1.55
C THR A 48 0.25 15.53 1.54
N PHE A 49 1.06 14.48 1.33
CA PHE A 49 0.55 13.10 1.40
C PHE A 49 -0.05 12.80 2.78
N ASN A 50 0.65 13.13 3.85
CA ASN A 50 0.18 12.91 5.21
C ASN A 50 -1.10 13.69 5.53
N ALA A 51 -1.21 14.95 5.08
CA ALA A 51 -2.42 15.75 5.25
C ALA A 51 -3.63 15.10 4.54
N ASN A 52 -3.44 14.64 3.30
CA ASN A 52 -4.48 13.93 2.55
C ASN A 52 -4.87 12.60 3.21
N TYR A 53 -3.87 11.83 3.67
CA TYR A 53 -4.08 10.59 4.40
C TYR A 53 -4.95 10.80 5.65
N MET A 54 -4.59 11.76 6.49
CA MET A 54 -5.34 12.08 7.71
C MET A 54 -6.77 12.54 7.40
N HIS A 55 -6.93 13.43 6.42
CA HIS A 55 -8.24 13.93 6.01
C HIS A 55 -9.15 12.81 5.48
N LEU A 56 -8.65 11.96 4.58
CA LEU A 56 -9.43 10.89 3.98
C LEU A 56 -9.79 9.81 5.00
N THR A 57 -8.84 9.37 5.83
CA THR A 57 -9.09 8.35 6.86
C THR A 57 -10.09 8.82 7.90
N GLU A 58 -10.03 10.08 8.35
CA GLU A 58 -11.03 10.67 9.23
C GLU A 58 -12.41 10.73 8.56
N THR A 59 -12.46 11.12 7.29
CA THR A 59 -13.71 11.24 6.53
C THR A 59 -14.39 9.88 6.39
N ILE A 60 -13.69 8.83 5.94
CA ILE A 60 -14.28 7.50 5.79
C ILE A 60 -14.68 6.88 7.13
N SER A 61 -13.89 7.11 8.18
CA SER A 61 -14.21 6.66 9.53
C SER A 61 -15.53 7.24 10.04
N ARG A 62 -15.74 8.52 9.81
CA ARG A 62 -16.96 9.24 10.26
C ARG A 62 -18.17 8.97 9.38
N THR A 63 -18.00 8.98 8.06
CA THR A 63 -19.13 8.83 7.11
C THR A 63 -19.53 7.39 6.87
N CYS A 64 -18.64 6.43 7.12
CA CYS A 64 -18.76 5.00 6.77
C CYS A 64 -18.98 4.80 5.27
N GLN A 65 -18.41 5.65 4.44
CA GLN A 65 -18.47 5.58 2.98
C GLN A 65 -17.06 5.47 2.43
N ASP A 66 -16.86 4.55 1.49
CA ASP A 66 -15.59 4.38 0.80
C ASP A 66 -15.34 5.52 -0.19
N ILE A 67 -14.07 5.90 -0.35
CA ILE A 67 -13.61 6.92 -1.29
C ILE A 67 -12.52 6.27 -2.16
N LEU A 68 -12.89 5.78 -3.34
CA LEU A 68 -12.02 5.03 -4.23
C LEU A 68 -11.70 5.81 -5.50
N ASP A 69 -10.51 5.59 -6.07
CA ASP A 69 -10.02 6.21 -7.30
C ASP A 69 -9.89 5.16 -8.42
N ASP A 70 -10.88 5.10 -9.30
CA ASP A 70 -10.92 4.16 -10.44
C ASP A 70 -9.90 4.50 -11.55
N GLU A 71 -9.27 5.67 -11.49
CA GLU A 71 -8.33 6.15 -12.51
C GLU A 71 -6.87 6.03 -12.10
N ALA A 72 -6.58 5.46 -10.94
CA ALA A 72 -5.23 5.26 -10.44
C ALA A 72 -4.86 3.78 -10.35
N VAL A 73 -3.55 3.51 -10.41
CA VAL A 73 -3.02 2.22 -9.96
C VAL A 73 -3.06 2.17 -8.44
N ILE A 74 -3.72 1.19 -7.91
CA ILE A 74 -3.88 1.04 -6.47
C ILE A 74 -2.83 0.07 -5.91
N VAL A 75 -2.10 0.53 -4.91
CA VAL A 75 -1.29 -0.32 -4.04
C VAL A 75 -2.09 -0.58 -2.77
N GLY A 76 -2.52 -1.82 -2.58
CA GLY A 76 -3.25 -2.19 -1.38
C GLY A 76 -2.35 -2.18 -0.14
N THR A 77 -2.87 -1.73 0.99
CA THR A 77 -2.14 -1.79 2.26
C THR A 77 -2.99 -2.33 3.39
N SER A 78 -2.35 -3.00 4.35
CA SER A 78 -3.00 -3.46 5.59
C SER A 78 -2.04 -3.41 6.77
N ALA A 79 -2.51 -2.87 7.87
CA ALA A 79 -1.78 -2.78 9.12
C ALA A 79 -2.42 -3.71 10.17
N VAL A 80 -1.70 -4.77 10.57
CA VAL A 80 -2.14 -5.68 11.64
C VAL A 80 -1.34 -5.35 12.91
N THR A 81 -1.58 -4.16 13.46
CA THR A 81 -0.78 -3.60 14.56
C THR A 81 -1.04 -4.26 15.92
N GLY A 82 -2.10 -5.06 16.03
CA GLY A 82 -2.45 -5.79 17.26
C GLY A 82 -1.48 -6.89 17.64
N THR A 83 -0.68 -7.39 16.71
CA THR A 83 0.23 -8.52 16.95
C THR A 83 1.55 -8.37 16.21
N GLU A 84 2.57 -9.10 16.65
CA GLU A 84 3.81 -9.27 15.89
C GLU A 84 3.59 -10.32 14.79
N LEU A 85 4.09 -10.02 13.61
CA LEU A 85 4.00 -10.89 12.45
C LEU A 85 5.39 -11.09 11.84
N ASP A 86 5.68 -12.30 11.41
CA ASP A 86 6.86 -12.61 10.62
C ASP A 86 6.60 -12.50 9.12
N SER A 87 5.38 -12.86 8.70
CA SER A 87 4.93 -12.71 7.32
C SER A 87 3.40 -12.65 7.25
N ILE A 88 2.90 -12.05 6.16
CA ILE A 88 1.48 -12.07 5.80
C ILE A 88 1.41 -12.55 4.34
N THR A 89 0.52 -13.49 4.06
CA THR A 89 0.20 -13.91 2.71
C THR A 89 -1.28 -13.68 2.46
N ASN A 90 -1.60 -12.85 1.46
CA ASN A 90 -2.97 -12.65 1.05
C ASN A 90 -3.49 -13.84 0.26
N GLN A 91 -4.79 -14.07 0.37
CA GLN A 91 -5.47 -15.05 -0.45
C GLN A 91 -5.50 -14.56 -1.91
N TYR A 92 -5.09 -15.44 -2.82
CA TYR A 92 -5.19 -15.18 -4.26
C TYR A 92 -6.65 -15.19 -4.69
N SER A 93 -7.13 -14.05 -5.22
CA SER A 93 -8.51 -13.91 -5.66
C SER A 93 -8.75 -14.23 -7.14
N GLY A 94 -7.67 -14.28 -7.94
CA GLY A 94 -7.74 -14.41 -9.40
C GLY A 94 -8.22 -13.16 -10.14
N ILE A 95 -8.70 -12.15 -9.43
CA ILE A 95 -9.29 -10.92 -9.98
C ILE A 95 -8.37 -9.72 -9.76
N PHE A 96 -7.80 -9.60 -8.56
CA PHE A 96 -6.94 -8.49 -8.18
C PHE A 96 -5.47 -8.83 -8.40
N ASN A 97 -4.81 -8.05 -9.25
CA ASN A 97 -3.39 -8.17 -9.55
C ASN A 97 -2.56 -7.02 -8.94
N ASN A 98 -3.17 -6.24 -8.08
CA ASN A 98 -2.55 -5.07 -7.49
C ASN A 98 -1.43 -5.46 -6.52
N PRO A 99 -0.33 -4.71 -6.46
CA PRO A 99 0.66 -4.86 -5.42
C PRO A 99 0.01 -4.65 -4.03
N PHE A 100 0.51 -5.38 -3.05
CA PHE A 100 -0.03 -5.31 -1.71
C PHE A 100 1.10 -5.30 -0.68
N LEU A 101 1.04 -4.35 0.25
CA LEU A 101 1.94 -4.20 1.39
C LEU A 101 1.18 -4.46 2.68
N ALA A 102 1.73 -5.31 3.53
CA ALA A 102 1.18 -5.55 4.85
C ALA A 102 2.27 -5.51 5.90
N TRP A 103 1.93 -5.00 7.09
CA TRP A 103 2.85 -4.94 8.21
C TRP A 103 2.16 -5.26 9.52
N GLY A 104 2.95 -5.76 10.48
CA GLY A 104 2.52 -6.02 11.84
C GLY A 104 2.92 -4.92 12.80
N ARG A 105 2.97 -5.29 14.09
CA ARG A 105 3.51 -4.41 15.13
C ARG A 105 5.02 -4.24 14.94
N TYR A 106 5.52 -3.02 15.16
CA TYR A 106 6.96 -2.79 15.22
C TYR A 106 7.59 -3.48 16.44
N ARG A 107 8.84 -3.90 16.30
CA ARG A 107 9.62 -4.56 17.33
C ARG A 107 10.68 -3.61 17.86
N LYS A 108 10.62 -3.30 19.16
CA LYS A 108 11.65 -2.51 19.83
C LYS A 108 12.79 -3.43 20.26
N GLY A 109 13.95 -3.30 19.62
CA GLY A 109 15.19 -3.88 20.06
C GLY A 109 16.01 -2.89 20.91
N TRP A 110 17.10 -3.36 21.52
CA TRP A 110 17.96 -2.51 22.34
C TRP A 110 18.67 -1.41 21.55
N LEU A 111 19.10 -1.71 20.32
CA LEU A 111 19.84 -0.78 19.45
C LEU A 111 18.99 -0.23 18.28
N LYS A 112 17.92 -0.90 17.93
CA LYS A 112 17.10 -0.53 16.77
C LYS A 112 15.66 -0.96 16.92
N THR A 113 14.78 -0.19 16.29
CA THR A 113 13.38 -0.57 16.07
C THR A 113 13.23 -1.14 14.67
N THR A 114 12.47 -2.22 14.52
CA THR A 114 12.21 -2.86 13.22
C THR A 114 10.72 -3.00 12.98
N LEU A 115 10.31 -2.87 11.72
CA LEU A 115 8.95 -3.12 11.26
C LEU A 115 8.99 -4.22 10.20
N PRO A 116 8.43 -5.42 10.46
CA PRO A 116 8.32 -6.44 9.43
C PRO A 116 7.28 -6.00 8.39
N ILE A 117 7.69 -5.95 7.12
CA ILE A 117 6.82 -5.61 5.99
C ILE A 117 6.78 -6.80 5.05
N SER A 118 5.58 -7.25 4.69
CA SER A 118 5.33 -8.24 3.66
C SER A 118 4.88 -7.54 2.39
N PHE A 119 5.53 -7.85 1.26
CA PHE A 119 5.20 -7.31 -0.05
C PHE A 119 4.78 -8.43 -0.99
N GLN A 120 3.60 -8.30 -1.56
CA GLN A 120 3.06 -9.22 -2.55
C GLN A 120 2.85 -8.50 -3.88
N PHE A 121 3.13 -9.20 -4.98
CA PHE A 121 2.96 -8.69 -6.33
C PHE A 121 2.63 -9.83 -7.29
N HIS A 122 2.02 -9.47 -8.42
CA HIS A 122 1.73 -10.44 -9.46
C HIS A 122 2.95 -10.62 -10.38
N HIS A 123 3.41 -11.85 -10.54
CA HIS A 123 4.64 -12.15 -11.28
C HIS A 123 4.63 -11.70 -12.76
N ALA A 124 3.44 -11.59 -13.37
CA ALA A 124 3.32 -11.04 -14.74
C ALA A 124 3.60 -9.53 -14.83
N GLN A 125 3.62 -8.81 -13.68
CA GLN A 125 3.86 -7.37 -13.61
C GLN A 125 5.27 -7.04 -13.11
N MET A 126 5.83 -7.90 -12.29
CA MET A 126 7.10 -7.69 -11.61
C MET A 126 7.83 -9.01 -11.43
N ASP A 127 9.11 -9.05 -11.74
CA ASP A 127 9.98 -10.17 -11.44
C ASP A 127 10.69 -10.00 -10.09
N GLY A 128 11.36 -11.05 -9.64
CA GLY A 128 12.06 -11.04 -8.35
C GLY A 128 13.15 -9.97 -8.24
N LYS A 129 13.80 -9.59 -9.35
CA LYS A 129 14.83 -8.54 -9.36
C LYS A 129 14.21 -7.16 -9.11
N HIS A 130 13.06 -6.88 -9.71
CA HIS A 130 12.32 -5.62 -9.50
C HIS A 130 11.77 -5.55 -8.08
N ALA A 131 11.25 -6.66 -7.55
CA ALA A 131 10.77 -6.73 -6.17
C ALA A 131 11.91 -6.52 -5.16
N ALA A 132 13.07 -7.14 -5.36
CA ALA A 132 14.24 -6.93 -4.51
C ALA A 132 14.68 -5.45 -4.51
N ARG A 133 14.77 -4.83 -5.69
CA ARG A 133 15.12 -3.41 -5.81
C ARG A 133 14.12 -2.49 -5.11
N PHE A 134 12.82 -2.81 -5.20
CA PHE A 134 11.80 -2.05 -4.48
C PHE A 134 12.01 -2.12 -2.97
N LEU A 135 12.24 -3.32 -2.42
CA LEU A 135 12.47 -3.51 -0.98
C LEU A 135 13.77 -2.85 -0.49
N GLU A 136 14.84 -2.90 -1.28
CA GLU A 136 16.09 -2.21 -0.98
C GLU A 136 15.90 -0.69 -0.93
N GLU A 137 15.19 -0.12 -1.90
CA GLU A 137 14.91 1.31 -1.94
C GLU A 137 13.98 1.74 -0.80
N LEU A 138 12.95 0.95 -0.48
CA LEU A 138 12.08 1.18 0.66
C LEU A 138 12.90 1.20 1.97
N GLN A 139 13.78 0.21 2.17
CA GLN A 139 14.65 0.17 3.34
C GLN A 139 15.60 1.37 3.40
N ARG A 140 16.14 1.80 2.27
CA ARG A 140 17.00 3.00 2.18
C ARG A 140 16.24 4.25 2.62
N ILE A 141 15.01 4.44 2.13
CA ILE A 141 14.17 5.59 2.48
C ILE A 141 13.83 5.57 3.97
N VAL A 142 13.39 4.43 4.51
CA VAL A 142 13.07 4.29 5.95
C VAL A 142 14.27 4.63 6.84
N ASN A 143 15.49 4.32 6.41
CA ASN A 143 16.70 4.63 7.17
C ASN A 143 17.09 6.13 7.12
N THR A 144 16.47 6.94 6.27
CA THR A 144 16.75 8.39 6.11
C THR A 144 15.72 9.29 6.78
N ILE A 145 14.62 8.74 7.25
CA ILE A 145 13.60 9.42 8.03
C ILE A 145 13.94 9.33 9.51
#